data_ebceb52f6a064ce5c2530c9dc9583be0
#
_entry.id   ebceb52f6a064ce5c2530c9dc9583be0
#
_cell.length_a   1.000
_cell.length_b   1.000
_cell.length_c   1.000
_cell.angle_alpha   90.00
_cell.angle_beta   90.00
_cell.angle_gamma   90.00
#
_symmetry.space_group_name_H-M   'P 1'
#
loop_
_entity.id
_entity.type
_entity.pdbx_description
1 polymer ?
#
loop_
_entity_poly.entity_id
_entity_poly.type
_entity_poly.pdbx_seq_one_letter_code
_entity_poly.pdbx_strand_id
1 'polypeptide(L)'
;MKNKLLLSIVAVSTLLMVPAIGSAQDKDAEMRTLTGCLSKAEGAHEYKLTTENGGTWELHSKRVKFSPHSGHTVTVTGKVRAADLHEAKEKVKDEMKEHGVDQDATEHGHLNVTNLKMVSDSCKK
;
A
#
# COMPACT_ATOMS: atom_id res chain seq x y z
N MET A 1 -50.95 60.04 16.13
CA MET A 1 -49.54 59.93 15.74
C MET A 1 -49.18 58.45 15.83
N LYS A 2 -49.01 57.80 14.70
CA LYS A 2 -48.72 56.38 14.64
C LYS A 2 -47.32 56.21 14.13
N ASN A 3 -46.38 55.94 14.99
CA ASN A 3 -45.03 55.60 14.64
C ASN A 3 -45.00 54.12 14.27
N LYS A 4 -44.94 53.83 12.98
CA LYS A 4 -44.67 52.50 12.49
C LYS A 4 -43.17 52.26 12.51
N LEU A 5 -42.71 51.56 13.51
CA LEU A 5 -41.36 51.08 13.56
C LEU A 5 -41.25 49.86 12.67
N LEU A 6 -40.69 50.05 11.51
CA LEU A 6 -40.33 48.94 10.61
C LEU A 6 -39.03 48.33 11.12
N LEU A 7 -39.14 47.22 11.83
CA LEU A 7 -38.00 46.38 12.16
C LEU A 7 -37.58 45.67 10.87
N SER A 8 -36.54 46.16 10.27
CA SER A 8 -35.86 45.45 9.17
C SER A 8 -34.95 44.37 9.79
N ILE A 9 -35.44 43.14 9.76
CA ILE A 9 -34.63 41.99 10.16
C ILE A 9 -33.72 41.67 8.98
N VAL A 10 -32.48 42.15 9.06
CA VAL A 10 -31.42 41.69 8.15
C VAL A 10 -30.97 40.33 8.60
N ALA A 11 -31.48 39.32 7.97
CA ALA A 11 -30.97 37.96 8.13
C ALA A 11 -29.59 37.88 7.47
N VAL A 12 -28.54 38.04 8.26
CA VAL A 12 -27.17 37.74 7.83
C VAL A 12 -27.02 36.25 7.77
N SER A 13 -27.25 35.69 6.60
CA SER A 13 -26.93 34.29 6.31
C SER A 13 -25.42 34.17 6.20
N THR A 14 -24.74 33.87 7.29
CA THR A 14 -23.34 33.49 7.28
C THR A 14 -23.22 32.08 6.70
N LEU A 15 -22.95 32.04 5.41
CA LEU A 15 -22.57 30.82 4.72
C LEU A 15 -21.20 30.37 5.27
N LEU A 16 -21.22 29.43 6.21
CA LEU A 16 -20.00 28.76 6.69
C LEU A 16 -19.44 27.94 5.53
N MET A 17 -18.51 28.51 4.78
CA MET A 17 -17.64 27.77 3.89
C MET A 17 -16.74 26.90 4.78
N VAL A 18 -17.12 25.65 4.95
CA VAL A 18 -16.22 24.62 5.49
C VAL A 18 -15.20 24.34 4.38
N PRO A 19 -13.91 24.62 4.58
CA PRO A 19 -12.91 24.17 3.64
C PRO A 19 -12.94 22.64 3.68
N ALA A 20 -13.35 22.01 2.60
CA ALA A 20 -13.14 20.59 2.41
C ALA A 20 -11.62 20.37 2.40
N ILE A 21 -11.08 19.91 3.53
CA ILE A 21 -9.71 19.41 3.58
C ILE A 21 -9.75 18.11 2.82
N GLY A 22 -9.57 18.19 1.50
CA GLY A 22 -9.32 17.04 0.67
C GLY A 22 -8.01 16.43 1.15
N SER A 23 -8.07 15.32 1.83
CA SER A 23 -6.88 14.49 2.01
C SER A 23 -6.40 14.18 0.61
N ALA A 24 -5.24 14.72 0.24
CA ALA A 24 -4.54 14.28 -0.95
C ALA A 24 -4.11 12.83 -0.70
N GLN A 25 -5.01 11.88 -0.96
CA GLN A 25 -4.62 10.50 -1.08
C GLN A 25 -3.79 10.40 -2.35
N ASP A 26 -2.55 9.97 -2.20
CA ASP A 26 -1.76 9.51 -3.31
C ASP A 26 -2.59 8.43 -4.03
N LYS A 27 -3.27 8.82 -5.09
CA LYS A 27 -4.13 7.93 -5.88
C LYS A 27 -3.35 6.77 -6.50
N ASP A 28 -2.02 6.88 -6.48
CA ASP A 28 -1.09 5.92 -7.07
C ASP A 28 -0.50 4.93 -6.07
N ALA A 29 -0.88 4.99 -4.79
CA ALA A 29 -0.32 4.13 -3.76
C ALA A 29 -1.41 3.38 -3.00
N GLU A 30 -1.33 2.06 -3.03
CA GLU A 30 -2.18 1.15 -2.27
C GLU A 30 -1.40 0.58 -1.09
N MET A 31 -2.02 0.54 0.09
CA MET A 31 -1.44 -0.12 1.26
C MET A 31 -1.66 -1.63 1.20
N ARG A 32 -0.58 -2.38 1.37
CA ARG A 32 -0.61 -3.84 1.43
C ARG A 32 0.07 -4.36 2.68
N THR A 33 -0.46 -5.45 3.21
CA THR A 33 0.16 -6.24 4.28
C THR A 33 0.41 -7.64 3.73
N LEU A 34 1.67 -8.05 3.75
CA LEU A 34 2.13 -9.31 3.16
C LEU A 34 2.95 -10.10 4.18
N THR A 35 2.75 -11.39 4.20
CA THR A 35 3.52 -12.33 5.02
C THR A 35 4.27 -13.31 4.13
N GLY A 36 5.53 -13.50 4.42
CA GLY A 36 6.35 -14.43 3.66
C GLY A 36 7.79 -14.53 4.15
N CYS A 37 8.59 -15.21 3.40
CA CYS A 37 10.02 -15.36 3.65
C CYS A 37 10.79 -14.17 3.12
N LEU A 38 11.54 -13.51 3.99
CA LEU A 38 12.44 -12.43 3.63
C LEU A 38 13.80 -12.98 3.22
N SER A 39 14.25 -12.64 2.04
CA SER A 39 15.56 -13.02 1.55
C SER A 39 16.29 -11.82 0.94
N LYS A 40 17.61 -11.87 0.93
CA LYS A 40 18.43 -10.91 0.23
C LYS A 40 18.34 -11.16 -1.27
N ALA A 41 18.11 -10.11 -2.05
CA ALA A 41 18.18 -10.14 -3.51
C ALA A 41 19.62 -9.95 -4.01
N GLU A 42 19.82 -9.93 -5.31
CA GLU A 42 21.16 -9.87 -5.90
C GLU A 42 21.90 -8.54 -5.65
N GLY A 43 21.16 -7.46 -5.45
CA GLY A 43 21.73 -6.15 -5.11
C GLY A 43 22.19 -6.05 -3.66
N ALA A 44 23.17 -5.18 -3.39
CA ALA A 44 23.77 -5.03 -2.08
C ALA A 44 22.81 -4.63 -0.95
N HIS A 45 21.73 -3.95 -1.28
CA HIS A 45 20.70 -3.47 -0.36
C HIS A 45 19.29 -3.83 -0.79
N GLU A 46 19.17 -4.81 -1.67
CA GLU A 46 17.89 -5.28 -2.18
C GLU A 46 17.42 -6.51 -1.42
N TYR A 47 16.15 -6.49 -1.04
CA TYR A 47 15.49 -7.58 -0.33
C TYR A 47 14.20 -7.95 -1.05
N LYS A 48 13.86 -9.21 -0.99
CA LYS A 48 12.60 -9.72 -1.54
C LYS A 48 11.83 -10.51 -0.51
N LEU A 49 10.53 -10.41 -0.59
CA LEU A 49 9.59 -11.22 0.17
C LEU A 49 8.95 -12.23 -0.78
N THR A 50 9.07 -13.50 -0.44
CA THR A 50 8.34 -14.56 -1.13
C THR A 50 7.17 -14.99 -0.27
N THR A 51 5.95 -14.74 -0.75
CA THR A 51 4.73 -15.11 -0.04
C THR A 51 4.43 -16.60 -0.16
N GLU A 52 3.57 -17.12 0.69
CA GLU A 52 3.19 -18.55 0.67
C GLU A 52 2.57 -18.96 -0.67
N ASN A 53 1.91 -18.04 -1.35
CA ASN A 53 1.31 -18.27 -2.66
C ASN A 53 2.31 -18.19 -3.83
N GLY A 54 3.61 -18.03 -3.54
CA GLY A 54 4.65 -17.92 -4.56
C GLY A 54 4.85 -16.52 -5.13
N GLY A 55 4.10 -15.53 -4.67
CA GLY A 55 4.29 -14.13 -5.04
C GLY A 55 5.64 -13.59 -4.60
N THR A 56 6.27 -12.74 -5.38
CA THR A 56 7.57 -12.16 -5.09
C THR A 56 7.47 -10.64 -5.07
N TRP A 57 7.88 -10.04 -3.95
CA TRP A 57 7.83 -8.61 -3.76
C TRP A 57 9.22 -8.06 -3.46
N GLU A 58 9.62 -7.07 -4.20
CA GLU A 58 10.83 -6.32 -3.92
C GLU A 58 10.55 -5.28 -2.84
N LEU A 59 11.33 -5.31 -1.77
CA LEU A 59 11.10 -4.49 -0.58
C LEU A 59 12.07 -3.31 -0.54
N HIS A 60 11.51 -2.12 -0.36
CA HIS A 60 12.25 -0.88 -0.12
C HIS A 60 11.81 -0.26 1.20
N SER A 61 12.71 0.33 1.94
CA SER A 61 12.35 1.12 3.13
C SER A 61 13.45 2.11 3.49
N LYS A 62 13.02 3.27 3.95
CA LYS A 62 13.89 4.27 4.57
C LYS A 62 13.94 4.12 6.10
N ARG A 63 13.03 3.37 6.69
CA ARG A 63 12.83 3.24 8.14
C ARG A 63 13.16 1.87 8.68
N VAL A 64 12.85 0.83 7.91
CA VAL A 64 13.00 -0.56 8.34
C VAL A 64 14.31 -1.13 7.82
N LYS A 65 15.05 -1.77 8.70
CA LYS A 65 16.25 -2.53 8.34
C LYS A 65 15.87 -3.99 8.09
N PHE A 66 16.10 -4.46 6.90
CA PHE A 66 15.79 -5.83 6.50
C PHE A 66 16.88 -6.83 6.85
N SER A 67 18.14 -6.39 6.92
CA SER A 67 19.30 -7.28 7.11
C SER A 67 19.20 -8.20 8.33
N PRO A 68 18.71 -7.75 9.52
CA PRO A 68 18.55 -8.65 10.66
C PRO A 68 17.49 -9.73 10.49
N HIS A 69 16.60 -9.56 9.53
CA HIS A 69 15.45 -10.44 9.31
C HIS A 69 15.59 -11.34 8.07
N SER A 70 16.73 -11.28 7.39
CA SER A 70 17.00 -12.18 6.25
C SER A 70 16.97 -13.64 6.68
N GLY A 71 16.20 -14.45 5.97
CA GLY A 71 15.96 -15.86 6.34
C GLY A 71 14.81 -16.07 7.33
N HIS A 72 14.14 -15.01 7.75
CA HIS A 72 12.98 -15.06 8.64
C HIS A 72 11.67 -15.00 7.88
N THR A 73 10.62 -15.57 8.48
CA THR A 73 9.24 -15.27 8.07
C THR A 73 8.79 -13.98 8.74
N VAL A 74 8.38 -13.02 7.94
CA VAL A 74 7.99 -11.69 8.41
C VAL A 74 6.66 -11.25 7.82
N THR A 75 5.97 -10.37 8.52
CA THR A 75 4.83 -9.62 8.00
C THR A 75 5.27 -8.19 7.77
N VAL A 76 5.14 -7.73 6.54
CA VAL A 76 5.46 -6.35 6.14
C VAL A 76 4.21 -5.61 5.73
N THR A 77 4.16 -4.34 6.10
CA THR A 77 3.11 -3.41 5.66
C THR A 77 3.78 -2.26 4.92
N GLY A 78 3.24 -1.92 3.78
CA GLY A 78 3.83 -0.87 2.97
C GLY A 78 2.91 -0.37 1.87
N LYS A 79 3.43 0.56 1.09
CA LYS A 79 2.75 1.16 -0.05
C LYS A 79 3.23 0.55 -1.35
N VAL A 80 2.28 0.15 -2.19
CA VAL A 80 2.53 -0.31 -3.57
C VAL A 80 2.05 0.76 -4.52
N ARG A 81 2.81 1.08 -5.53
CA ARG A 81 2.34 1.97 -6.59
C ARG A 81 1.30 1.27 -7.46
N ALA A 82 0.24 1.98 -7.83
CA ALA A 82 -0.81 1.45 -8.68
C ALA A 82 -0.26 0.98 -10.05
N ALA A 83 0.75 1.65 -10.58
CA ALA A 83 1.43 1.26 -11.81
C ALA A 83 2.09 -0.12 -11.70
N ASP A 84 2.77 -0.39 -10.58
CA ASP A 84 3.42 -1.68 -10.34
C ASP A 84 2.41 -2.83 -10.25
N LEU A 85 1.27 -2.57 -9.61
CA LEU A 85 0.17 -3.53 -9.54
C LEU A 85 -0.44 -3.83 -10.92
N HIS A 86 -0.53 -2.82 -11.77
CA HIS A 86 -1.09 -2.97 -13.10
C HIS A 86 -0.19 -3.83 -13.99
N GLU A 87 1.09 -3.58 -13.98
CA GLU A 87 2.08 -4.40 -14.69
C GLU A 87 2.09 -5.84 -14.21
N ALA A 88 2.06 -6.06 -12.90
CA ALA A 88 1.99 -7.40 -12.32
C ALA A 88 0.73 -8.15 -12.75
N LYS A 89 -0.42 -7.50 -12.75
CA LYS A 89 -1.69 -8.09 -13.21
C LYS A 89 -1.70 -8.41 -14.70
N GLU A 90 -1.08 -7.58 -15.53
CA GLU A 90 -0.97 -7.84 -16.97
C GLU A 90 -0.07 -9.03 -17.27
N LYS A 91 1.11 -9.08 -16.67
CA LYS A 91 2.03 -10.22 -16.80
C LYS A 91 1.41 -11.53 -16.35
N VAL A 92 0.70 -11.50 -15.22
CA VAL A 92 -0.01 -12.67 -14.70
C VAL A 92 -1.11 -13.15 -15.65
N LYS A 93 -1.85 -12.25 -16.27
CA LYS A 93 -2.88 -12.62 -17.24
C LYS A 93 -2.31 -13.33 -18.45
N ASP A 94 -1.17 -12.90 -18.96
CA ASP A 94 -0.51 -13.52 -20.10
C ASP A 94 0.05 -14.90 -19.75
N GLU A 95 0.70 -15.04 -18.62
CA GLU A 95 1.20 -16.32 -18.11
C GLU A 95 0.07 -17.31 -17.78
N MET A 96 -1.05 -16.85 -17.26
CA MET A 96 -2.21 -17.68 -16.94
C MET A 96 -2.88 -18.29 -18.15
N LYS A 97 -2.86 -17.63 -19.29
CA LYS A 97 -3.36 -18.17 -20.55
C LYS A 97 -2.54 -19.36 -21.04
N GLU A 98 -1.26 -19.39 -20.72
CA GLU A 98 -0.35 -20.45 -21.14
C GLU A 98 -0.27 -21.62 -20.16
N HIS A 99 -0.39 -21.39 -18.85
CA HIS A 99 -0.07 -22.37 -17.81
C HIS A 99 -1.20 -22.73 -16.84
N GLY A 100 -2.33 -22.03 -16.87
CA GLY A 100 -3.47 -22.31 -16.00
C GLY A 100 -3.21 -22.12 -14.50
N VAL A 101 -2.34 -21.20 -14.12
CA VAL A 101 -1.91 -20.93 -12.75
C VAL A 101 -2.87 -19.97 -12.04
N ASP A 102 -3.07 -20.17 -10.73
CA ASP A 102 -3.90 -19.31 -9.89
C ASP A 102 -3.38 -17.86 -9.85
N GLN A 103 -4.31 -16.90 -9.91
CA GLN A 103 -4.02 -15.47 -9.96
C GLN A 103 -3.19 -14.95 -8.79
N ASP A 104 -3.34 -15.57 -7.62
CA ASP A 104 -2.66 -15.13 -6.40
C ASP A 104 -1.20 -15.63 -6.32
N ALA A 105 -0.87 -16.66 -7.08
CA ALA A 105 0.44 -17.32 -7.00
C ALA A 105 1.59 -16.55 -7.68
N THR A 106 1.29 -15.56 -8.50
CA THR A 106 2.28 -14.87 -9.34
C THR A 106 2.27 -13.35 -9.19
N GLU A 107 1.72 -12.85 -8.10
CA GLU A 107 1.72 -11.41 -7.83
C GLU A 107 3.14 -10.91 -7.55
N HIS A 108 3.61 -9.99 -8.36
CA HIS A 108 4.91 -9.35 -8.24
C HIS A 108 4.76 -7.85 -8.13
N GLY A 109 5.66 -7.21 -7.42
CA GLY A 109 5.64 -5.77 -7.32
C GLY A 109 6.74 -5.20 -6.43
N HIS A 110 6.71 -3.91 -6.26
CA HIS A 110 7.58 -3.16 -5.37
C HIS A 110 6.77 -2.62 -4.18
N LEU A 111 7.26 -2.88 -2.99
CA LEU A 111 6.63 -2.44 -1.75
C LEU A 111 7.54 -1.49 -0.98
N ASN A 112 7.07 -0.27 -0.74
CA ASN A 112 7.71 0.65 0.18
C ASN A 112 7.25 0.34 1.61
N VAL A 113 8.05 -0.41 2.33
CA VAL A 113 7.72 -0.93 3.66
C VAL A 113 7.79 0.18 4.70
N THR A 114 6.72 0.31 5.45
CA THR A 114 6.60 1.25 6.58
C THR A 114 6.71 0.54 7.94
N ASN A 115 6.36 -0.74 7.98
CA ASN A 115 6.42 -1.56 9.18
C ASN A 115 6.79 -3.01 8.84
N LEU A 116 7.54 -3.63 9.74
CA LEU A 116 7.90 -5.04 9.68
C LEU A 116 7.71 -5.69 11.04
N LYS A 117 7.08 -6.86 11.06
CA LYS A 117 6.92 -7.69 12.24
C LYS A 117 7.47 -9.09 11.96
N MET A 118 8.35 -9.56 12.81
CA MET A 118 8.86 -10.93 12.72
C MET A 118 7.78 -11.93 13.16
N VAL A 119 7.54 -12.93 12.35
CA VAL A 119 6.61 -14.04 12.64
C VAL A 119 7.38 -15.25 13.15
N SER A 120 8.46 -15.60 12.49
CA SER A 120 9.33 -16.73 12.84
C SER A 120 10.77 -16.42 12.46
N ASP A 121 11.71 -16.97 13.20
CA ASP A 121 13.15 -16.86 12.93
C ASP A 121 13.63 -17.75 11.77
N SER A 122 12.75 -18.46 11.14
CA SER A 122 13.03 -19.29 9.96
C SER A 122 11.95 -19.18 8.91
N CYS A 123 12.32 -19.41 7.65
CA CYS A 123 11.37 -19.61 6.58
C CYS A 123 10.92 -21.06 6.55
N LYS A 124 9.64 -21.31 6.69
CA LYS A 124 9.06 -22.65 6.48
C LYS A 124 9.13 -23.00 4.99
N LYS A 125 9.61 -24.16 4.73
CA LYS A 125 9.53 -24.77 3.41
C LYS A 125 8.16 -25.42 3.21
#